data_4146b953ee5f6c6baa60b2ec76bf39cc
#
_entry.id   4146b953ee5f6c6baa60b2ec76bf39cc
#
_cell.length_a   1.000
_cell.length_b   1.000
_cell.length_c   1.000
_cell.angle_alpha   90.00
_cell.angle_beta   90.00
_cell.angle_gamma   90.00
#
_symmetry.space_group_name_H-M   'P 1'
#
loop_
_entity.id
_entity.type
_entity.pdbx_description
1 polymer ?
#
loop_
_entity_poly.entity_id
_entity_poly.type
_entity_poly.pdbx_seq_one_letter_code
_entity_poly.pdbx_strand_id
1 'polypeptide(L)'
;MPYNLSLISLRDDLRGITQPSKISSIRIPNYEFGSFVCERLIEKCEKRQFHTENFQTAYPLENTHSLDVPYFSQTKQIVVVGSINIDVILNVTELPQPGQVASTNTSFTSPGGKGANQAVAVAKLGHQVSLIGKVGNDYDSALVYSIIEENHVNTLGILRDPQAETGKAYIHLQDNGESTITILNGANETLCPEEILMHKDLFQNTSYCLLQTEIPENAVEAAAHLAHECGVKTILKPAVMKQLHTSLMKYIDIFVPNKTEAELLCPEETTIEEKAEAFIRHGAKSVIITLGHLGCYIKDPTFTGYLPAVHFSTIDTTGAADAFIGALAAYLTDGYPIEHAARIATYAAAFSVARQGVIPALIDRNSLEAYIKKMEPDIIQFGNREDIT
;
A
#
# COMPACT_ATOMS: atom_id res chain seq x y z
N MET A 1 -7.83 -14.25 -7.90
CA MET A 1 -8.21 -15.63 -7.50
C MET A 1 -8.98 -15.56 -6.20
N PRO A 2 -9.96 -16.43 -5.94
CA PRO A 2 -10.62 -16.44 -4.63
C PRO A 2 -9.60 -16.74 -3.54
N TYR A 3 -9.66 -16.01 -2.45
CA TYR A 3 -8.68 -16.02 -1.35
C TYR A 3 -8.49 -17.37 -0.64
N ASN A 4 -9.36 -18.33 -0.88
CA ASN A 4 -9.35 -19.65 -0.26
C ASN A 4 -8.94 -20.75 -1.22
N LEU A 5 -8.34 -20.42 -2.37
CA LEU A 5 -7.94 -21.40 -3.37
C LEU A 5 -6.42 -21.46 -3.49
N SER A 6 -5.83 -22.57 -3.06
CA SER A 6 -4.44 -22.90 -3.38
C SER A 6 -4.39 -23.51 -4.79
N LEU A 7 -3.54 -22.97 -5.65
CA LEU A 7 -3.34 -23.43 -7.00
C LEU A 7 -2.02 -24.17 -7.10
N ILE A 8 -2.07 -25.40 -7.62
CA ILE A 8 -0.87 -26.18 -7.91
C ILE A 8 -0.86 -26.46 -9.41
N SER A 9 0.22 -26.07 -10.07
CA SER A 9 0.45 -26.38 -11.48
C SER A 9 1.18 -27.70 -11.63
N LEU A 10 0.72 -28.55 -12.53
CA LEU A 10 1.47 -29.72 -12.97
C LEU A 10 2.35 -29.31 -14.16
N ARG A 11 3.66 -29.52 -14.06
CA ARG A 11 4.62 -29.10 -15.07
C ARG A 11 5.38 -30.24 -15.68
N ASP A 12 5.66 -30.07 -16.96
CA ASP A 12 6.68 -30.81 -17.71
C ASP A 12 7.85 -29.88 -18.02
N ASP A 13 8.94 -30.05 -17.32
CA ASP A 13 10.04 -29.08 -17.30
C ASP A 13 11.13 -29.35 -18.34
N LEU A 14 10.80 -29.90 -19.48
CA LEU A 14 11.79 -30.10 -20.52
C LEU A 14 12.11 -28.87 -21.38
N ARG A 15 11.48 -27.73 -21.16
CA ARG A 15 11.79 -26.48 -21.91
C ARG A 15 11.76 -25.27 -21.00
N GLY A 16 12.95 -24.80 -20.69
CA GLY A 16 13.23 -23.70 -19.80
C GLY A 16 12.27 -22.52 -19.90
N ILE A 17 11.44 -22.36 -18.90
CA ILE A 17 10.76 -21.10 -18.62
C ILE A 17 11.76 -20.27 -17.83
N THR A 18 12.24 -19.20 -18.44
CA THR A 18 13.25 -18.28 -17.89
C THR A 18 12.76 -17.40 -16.76
N GLN A 19 11.51 -17.57 -16.30
CA GLN A 19 10.97 -16.87 -15.13
C GLN A 19 10.40 -17.86 -14.12
N PRO A 20 10.72 -17.71 -12.81
CA PRO A 20 10.11 -18.52 -11.78
C PRO A 20 8.61 -18.26 -11.75
N SER A 21 7.82 -19.32 -11.87
CA SER A 21 6.37 -19.22 -11.75
C SER A 21 5.99 -18.88 -10.32
N LYS A 22 5.08 -17.90 -10.17
CA LYS A 22 4.46 -17.56 -8.89
C LYS A 22 3.42 -18.59 -8.40
N ILE A 23 3.17 -19.63 -9.20
CA ILE A 23 2.25 -20.72 -8.86
C ILE A 23 3.07 -21.92 -8.39
N SER A 24 2.72 -22.48 -7.24
CA SER A 24 3.31 -23.71 -6.75
C SER A 24 3.19 -24.80 -7.79
N SER A 25 4.23 -25.56 -8.01
CA SER A 25 4.25 -26.56 -9.07
C SER A 25 4.74 -27.92 -8.58
N ILE A 26 4.15 -28.96 -9.15
CA ILE A 26 4.62 -30.32 -9.02
C ILE A 26 5.20 -30.72 -10.37
N ARG A 27 6.44 -31.19 -10.35
CA ARG A 27 7.07 -31.73 -11.55
C ARG A 27 6.60 -33.14 -11.80
N ILE A 28 6.05 -33.37 -13.01
CA ILE A 28 5.68 -34.71 -13.45
C ILE A 28 6.87 -35.30 -14.22
N PRO A 29 7.41 -36.44 -13.82
CA PRO A 29 8.49 -37.11 -14.54
C PRO A 29 7.93 -37.79 -15.78
N ASN A 30 7.61 -37.03 -16.82
CA ASN A 30 6.93 -37.52 -18.01
C ASN A 30 7.76 -38.58 -18.77
N TYR A 31 9.09 -38.49 -18.75
CA TYR A 31 9.97 -39.47 -19.38
C TYR A 31 9.85 -40.85 -18.68
N GLU A 32 10.00 -40.85 -17.36
CA GLU A 32 9.92 -42.07 -16.54
C GLU A 32 8.52 -42.68 -16.60
N PHE A 33 7.49 -41.83 -16.56
CA PHE A 33 6.10 -42.27 -16.72
C PHE A 33 5.84 -42.83 -18.11
N GLY A 34 6.32 -42.14 -19.15
CA GLY A 34 6.22 -42.63 -20.54
C GLY A 34 6.93 -43.98 -20.77
N SER A 35 8.14 -44.14 -20.24
CA SER A 35 8.89 -45.40 -20.29
C SER A 35 8.12 -46.52 -19.61
N PHE A 36 7.61 -46.30 -18.40
CA PHE A 36 6.79 -47.22 -17.66
C PHE A 36 5.54 -47.67 -18.45
N VAL A 37 4.82 -46.70 -19.04
CA VAL A 37 3.63 -47.00 -19.85
C VAL A 37 4.01 -47.81 -21.10
N CYS A 38 5.11 -47.47 -21.79
CA CYS A 38 5.59 -48.19 -22.96
C CYS A 38 5.97 -49.66 -22.61
N GLU A 39 6.71 -49.85 -21.51
CA GLU A 39 7.06 -51.21 -21.03
C GLU A 39 5.82 -52.03 -20.77
N ARG A 40 4.80 -51.49 -20.11
CA ARG A 40 3.52 -52.17 -19.84
C ARG A 40 2.76 -52.49 -21.11
N LEU A 41 2.78 -51.62 -22.10
CA LEU A 41 2.16 -51.90 -23.41
C LEU A 41 2.87 -53.02 -24.15
N ILE A 42 4.22 -53.07 -24.13
CA ILE A 42 5.02 -54.11 -24.73
C ILE A 42 4.72 -55.46 -24.06
N GLU A 43 4.76 -55.52 -22.72
CA GLU A 43 4.42 -56.73 -21.96
C GLU A 43 3.04 -57.28 -22.35
N LYS A 44 2.05 -56.36 -22.47
CA LYS A 44 0.69 -56.74 -22.87
C LYS A 44 0.62 -57.24 -24.31
N CYS A 45 1.34 -56.63 -25.24
CA CYS A 45 1.40 -57.06 -26.63
C CYS A 45 2.11 -58.40 -26.80
N GLU A 46 3.15 -58.65 -26.01
CA GLU A 46 3.92 -59.89 -26.03
C GLU A 46 3.28 -61.02 -25.21
N LYS A 47 2.09 -60.80 -24.61
CA LYS A 47 1.35 -61.75 -23.76
C LYS A 47 2.18 -62.29 -22.58
N ARG A 48 3.13 -61.49 -22.08
CA ARG A 48 3.89 -61.81 -20.85
C ARG A 48 3.00 -61.61 -19.61
N GLN A 49 3.43 -62.18 -18.48
CA GLN A 49 2.71 -62.02 -17.22
C GLN A 49 2.58 -60.54 -16.88
N PHE A 50 1.36 -60.09 -16.63
CA PHE A 50 1.05 -58.66 -16.35
C PHE A 50 1.39 -58.33 -14.91
N HIS A 51 2.35 -57.46 -14.70
CA HIS A 51 2.62 -56.90 -13.37
C HIS A 51 1.62 -55.78 -13.06
N THR A 52 0.93 -55.88 -11.92
CA THR A 52 -0.09 -54.90 -11.48
C THR A 52 0.48 -53.75 -10.63
N GLU A 53 1.79 -53.61 -10.64
CA GLU A 53 2.42 -52.49 -9.93
C GLU A 53 2.03 -51.15 -10.54
N ASN A 54 1.67 -50.22 -9.68
CA ASN A 54 1.38 -48.84 -10.08
C ASN A 54 2.68 -48.04 -10.19
N PHE A 55 2.72 -47.10 -11.12
CA PHE A 55 3.81 -46.14 -11.17
C PHE A 55 3.82 -45.29 -9.89
N GLN A 56 4.85 -45.44 -9.08
CA GLN A 56 5.02 -44.70 -7.85
C GLN A 56 6.31 -43.88 -7.94
N THR A 57 6.17 -42.58 -7.77
CA THR A 57 7.30 -41.68 -7.66
C THR A 57 6.98 -40.58 -6.67
N ALA A 58 8.01 -40.00 -6.06
CA ALA A 58 7.86 -38.82 -5.26
C ALA A 58 7.72 -37.64 -6.21
N TYR A 59 6.68 -36.85 -6.00
CA TYR A 59 6.46 -35.58 -6.72
C TYR A 59 6.85 -34.41 -5.83
N PRO A 60 8.10 -33.94 -5.91
CA PRO A 60 8.53 -32.82 -5.08
C PRO A 60 7.78 -31.56 -5.47
N LEU A 61 7.35 -30.82 -4.47
CA LEU A 61 6.83 -29.48 -4.65
C LEU A 61 8.00 -28.53 -4.92
N GLU A 62 8.06 -27.92 -6.10
CA GLU A 62 9.21 -27.12 -6.52
C GLU A 62 9.23 -25.72 -5.93
N ASN A 63 8.07 -25.15 -5.66
CA ASN A 63 7.93 -23.90 -4.95
C ASN A 63 6.62 -23.85 -4.16
N THR A 64 6.50 -22.94 -3.21
CA THR A 64 5.33 -22.83 -2.34
C THR A 64 4.62 -21.48 -2.47
N HIS A 65 4.92 -20.67 -3.49
CA HIS A 65 4.42 -19.31 -3.60
C HIS A 65 2.89 -19.18 -3.66
N SER A 66 2.18 -20.22 -4.14
CA SER A 66 0.71 -20.23 -4.15
C SER A 66 0.09 -21.10 -3.05
N LEU A 67 0.92 -21.70 -2.18
CA LEU A 67 0.52 -22.48 -1.02
C LEU A 67 0.77 -21.64 0.22
N ASP A 68 0.16 -20.48 0.28
CA ASP A 68 0.23 -19.65 1.47
C ASP A 68 -0.85 -20.05 2.48
N VAL A 69 -0.62 -19.69 3.75
CA VAL A 69 -1.66 -19.78 4.77
C VAL A 69 -2.90 -19.07 4.23
N PRO A 70 -4.12 -19.62 4.43
CA PRO A 70 -5.31 -18.94 3.96
C PRO A 70 -5.27 -17.47 4.39
N TYR A 71 -5.54 -16.56 3.46
CA TYR A 71 -5.49 -15.11 3.66
C TYR A 71 -6.28 -14.62 4.90
N PHE A 72 -7.20 -15.45 5.36
CA PHE A 72 -7.97 -15.30 6.60
C PHE A 72 -7.28 -15.90 7.85
N SER A 73 -5.94 -15.94 7.89
CA SER A 73 -5.27 -16.21 9.15
C SER A 73 -5.64 -15.12 10.17
N GLN A 74 -5.56 -15.43 11.46
CA GLN A 74 -6.05 -14.59 12.58
C GLN A 74 -5.43 -13.19 12.69
N THR A 75 -4.50 -12.83 11.82
CA THR A 75 -3.88 -11.50 11.76
C THR A 75 -4.81 -10.51 11.09
N LYS A 76 -5.13 -9.44 11.80
CA LYS A 76 -5.88 -8.31 11.24
C LYS A 76 -5.07 -7.65 10.13
N GLN A 77 -5.73 -7.31 9.03
CA GLN A 77 -5.10 -6.67 7.88
C GLN A 77 -5.50 -5.19 7.74
N ILE A 78 -4.89 -4.51 6.79
CA ILE A 78 -5.19 -3.14 6.42
C ILE A 78 -5.60 -3.13 4.94
N VAL A 79 -6.65 -2.40 4.59
CA VAL A 79 -7.01 -2.14 3.21
C VAL A 79 -6.68 -0.68 2.86
N VAL A 80 -6.17 -0.46 1.67
CA VAL A 80 -5.89 0.88 1.15
C VAL A 80 -6.71 1.09 -0.10
N VAL A 81 -7.46 2.19 -0.17
CA VAL A 81 -8.24 2.57 -1.35
C VAL A 81 -7.74 3.92 -1.83
N GLY A 82 -7.09 3.98 -2.99
CA GLY A 82 -6.47 5.23 -3.42
C GLY A 82 -5.72 5.17 -4.75
N SER A 83 -5.00 6.27 -5.03
CA SER A 83 -4.30 6.49 -6.29
C SER A 83 -3.10 5.58 -6.48
N ILE A 84 -2.90 5.20 -7.73
CA ILE A 84 -1.74 4.45 -8.22
C ILE A 84 -1.17 5.21 -9.41
N ASN A 85 0.09 5.63 -9.32
CA ASN A 85 0.75 6.43 -10.34
C ASN A 85 2.09 5.82 -10.76
N ILE A 86 2.61 6.34 -11.86
CA ILE A 86 4.04 6.34 -12.16
C ILE A 86 4.56 7.75 -11.94
N ASP A 87 5.56 7.89 -11.09
CA ASP A 87 6.25 9.15 -10.85
C ASP A 87 7.42 9.26 -11.85
N VAL A 88 7.39 10.29 -12.69
CA VAL A 88 8.42 10.62 -13.66
C VAL A 88 9.16 11.85 -13.17
N ILE A 89 10.35 11.64 -12.60
CA ILE A 89 11.18 12.71 -12.06
C ILE A 89 12.13 13.20 -13.14
N LEU A 90 12.06 14.51 -13.43
CA LEU A 90 12.90 15.21 -14.38
C LEU A 90 13.77 16.20 -13.61
N ASN A 91 15.09 15.96 -13.56
CA ASN A 91 16.01 16.88 -12.91
C ASN A 91 16.30 18.04 -13.85
N VAL A 92 15.97 19.28 -13.43
CA VAL A 92 16.16 20.49 -14.20
C VAL A 92 16.96 21.49 -13.39
N THR A 93 17.82 22.27 -14.03
CA THR A 93 18.56 23.34 -13.34
C THR A 93 17.61 24.43 -12.85
N GLU A 94 16.66 24.83 -13.70
CA GLU A 94 15.62 25.81 -13.38
C GLU A 94 14.34 25.43 -14.13
N LEU A 95 13.19 25.79 -13.56
CA LEU A 95 11.90 25.63 -14.24
C LEU A 95 11.80 26.59 -15.43
N PRO A 96 11.42 26.12 -16.63
CA PRO A 96 11.27 26.97 -17.79
C PRO A 96 10.11 27.95 -17.59
N GLN A 97 10.35 29.21 -17.93
CA GLN A 97 9.29 30.21 -18.03
C GLN A 97 8.44 29.98 -19.30
N PRO A 98 7.22 30.49 -19.38
CA PRO A 98 6.40 30.40 -20.60
C PRO A 98 7.18 30.81 -21.84
N GLY A 99 7.25 29.91 -22.84
CA GLY A 99 8.02 30.10 -24.08
C GLY A 99 9.49 29.67 -24.03
N GLN A 100 9.99 29.22 -22.88
CA GLN A 100 11.35 28.66 -22.76
C GLN A 100 11.33 27.14 -22.79
N VAL A 101 12.49 26.56 -23.13
CA VAL A 101 12.73 25.11 -23.12
C VAL A 101 13.78 24.80 -22.07
N ALA A 102 13.47 23.90 -21.15
CA ALA A 102 14.47 23.28 -20.29
C ALA A 102 14.90 21.93 -20.84
N SER A 103 16.16 21.61 -20.73
CA SER A 103 16.69 20.29 -21.07
C SER A 103 17.06 19.55 -19.79
N THR A 104 16.79 18.27 -19.76
CA THR A 104 17.27 17.37 -18.70
C THR A 104 18.08 16.24 -19.33
N ASN A 105 19.15 15.84 -18.65
CA ASN A 105 19.98 14.71 -19.04
C ASN A 105 19.65 13.45 -18.25
N THR A 106 18.82 13.55 -17.21
CA THR A 106 18.48 12.44 -16.32
C THR A 106 16.99 12.45 -16.02
N SER A 107 16.38 11.30 -16.20
CA SER A 107 15.03 11.04 -15.73
C SER A 107 15.00 9.76 -14.91
N PHE A 108 14.17 9.74 -13.91
CA PHE A 108 13.95 8.56 -13.08
C PHE A 108 12.44 8.26 -13.05
N THR A 109 12.10 7.00 -13.24
CA THR A 109 10.71 6.55 -13.22
C THR A 109 10.52 5.51 -12.11
N SER A 110 9.54 5.71 -11.26
CA SER A 110 9.19 4.76 -10.19
C SER A 110 7.69 4.70 -9.99
N PRO A 111 7.16 3.59 -9.49
CA PRO A 111 5.81 3.56 -8.97
C PRO A 111 5.62 4.56 -7.85
N GLY A 112 4.44 5.16 -7.81
CA GLY A 112 4.02 6.16 -6.85
C GLY A 112 2.50 6.17 -6.71
N GLY A 113 1.96 7.30 -6.32
CA GLY A 113 0.57 7.46 -5.93
C GLY A 113 0.36 7.16 -4.45
N LYS A 114 -0.47 7.98 -3.79
CA LYS A 114 -0.64 7.89 -2.33
C LYS A 114 -1.15 6.53 -1.86
N GLY A 115 -2.07 5.92 -2.62
CA GLY A 115 -2.57 4.58 -2.31
C GLY A 115 -1.46 3.54 -2.35
N ALA A 116 -0.67 3.50 -3.42
CA ALA A 116 0.45 2.57 -3.56
C ALA A 116 1.52 2.80 -2.48
N ASN A 117 1.91 4.06 -2.24
CA ASN A 117 2.91 4.43 -1.24
C ASN A 117 2.51 3.98 0.17
N GLN A 118 1.27 4.27 0.58
CA GLN A 118 0.75 3.90 1.90
C GLN A 118 0.63 2.37 2.04
N ALA A 119 0.20 1.66 1.00
CA ALA A 119 0.14 0.21 1.01
C ALA A 119 1.53 -0.41 1.20
N VAL A 120 2.54 0.06 0.47
CA VAL A 120 3.93 -0.40 0.63
C VAL A 120 4.49 -0.02 2.00
N ALA A 121 4.18 1.17 2.53
CA ALA A 121 4.60 1.56 3.87
C ALA A 121 4.07 0.60 4.94
N VAL A 122 2.78 0.23 4.86
CA VAL A 122 2.14 -0.76 5.73
C VAL A 122 2.81 -2.14 5.61
N ALA A 123 3.05 -2.60 4.37
CA ALA A 123 3.67 -3.90 4.12
C ALA A 123 5.10 -4.00 4.69
N LYS A 124 5.93 -2.97 4.50
CA LYS A 124 7.29 -2.89 5.07
C LYS A 124 7.31 -2.89 6.60
N LEU A 125 6.21 -2.46 7.22
CA LEU A 125 6.01 -2.53 8.67
C LEU A 125 5.41 -3.86 9.14
N GLY A 126 5.36 -4.88 8.25
CA GLY A 126 5.04 -6.27 8.59
C GLY A 126 3.56 -6.60 8.65
N HIS A 127 2.67 -5.73 8.14
CA HIS A 127 1.24 -6.00 8.09
C HIS A 127 0.81 -6.54 6.74
N GLN A 128 -0.19 -7.42 6.75
CA GLN A 128 -0.91 -7.78 5.53
C GLN A 128 -1.72 -6.58 5.04
N VAL A 129 -1.61 -6.28 3.77
CA VAL A 129 -2.28 -5.12 3.17
C VAL A 129 -2.80 -5.44 1.78
N SER A 130 -4.01 -4.97 1.50
CA SER A 130 -4.62 -5.04 0.17
C SER A 130 -4.76 -3.62 -0.39
N LEU A 131 -4.44 -3.46 -1.67
CA LEU A 131 -4.61 -2.20 -2.39
C LEU A 131 -5.78 -2.31 -3.35
N ILE A 132 -6.75 -1.40 -3.23
CA ILE A 132 -7.84 -1.18 -4.18
C ILE A 132 -7.54 0.14 -4.91
N GLY A 133 -7.45 0.06 -6.21
CA GLY A 133 -7.17 1.20 -7.07
C GLY A 133 -7.29 0.82 -8.54
N LYS A 134 -6.93 1.73 -9.44
CA LYS A 134 -7.09 1.49 -10.86
C LYS A 134 -5.88 1.96 -11.66
N VAL A 135 -5.46 1.15 -12.61
CA VAL A 135 -4.35 1.43 -13.54
C VAL A 135 -4.82 1.26 -14.97
N GLY A 136 -4.09 1.80 -15.92
CA GLY A 136 -4.35 1.59 -17.34
C GLY A 136 -4.00 0.18 -17.81
N ASN A 137 -4.27 -0.10 -19.07
CA ASN A 137 -3.82 -1.31 -19.75
C ASN A 137 -2.58 -1.01 -20.60
N ASP A 138 -1.52 -0.54 -19.95
CA ASP A 138 -0.28 -0.04 -20.55
C ASP A 138 0.97 -0.69 -19.93
N TYR A 139 2.14 -0.31 -20.45
CA TYR A 139 3.42 -0.80 -19.92
C TYR A 139 3.67 -0.34 -18.48
N ASP A 140 3.25 0.86 -18.12
CA ASP A 140 3.44 1.45 -16.80
C ASP A 140 2.72 0.63 -15.71
N SER A 141 1.53 0.11 -16.03
CA SER A 141 0.81 -0.78 -15.12
C SER A 141 1.58 -2.06 -14.77
N ALA A 142 2.36 -2.61 -15.70
CA ALA A 142 3.16 -3.80 -15.44
C ALA A 142 4.30 -3.51 -14.44
N LEU A 143 4.92 -2.34 -14.54
CA LEU A 143 5.93 -1.88 -13.58
C LEU A 143 5.32 -1.68 -12.18
N VAL A 144 4.13 -1.07 -12.11
CA VAL A 144 3.38 -0.92 -10.85
C VAL A 144 3.14 -2.27 -10.20
N TYR A 145 2.58 -3.25 -10.92
CA TYR A 145 2.32 -4.58 -10.37
C TYR A 145 3.59 -5.25 -9.85
N SER A 146 4.69 -5.20 -10.61
CA SER A 146 5.95 -5.83 -10.20
C SER A 146 6.43 -5.30 -8.85
N ILE A 147 6.48 -3.98 -8.69
CA ILE A 147 7.04 -3.37 -7.47
C ILE A 147 6.09 -3.50 -6.28
N ILE A 148 4.77 -3.37 -6.48
CA ILE A 148 3.80 -3.54 -5.41
C ILE A 148 3.79 -4.99 -4.90
N GLU A 149 3.85 -5.99 -5.80
CA GLU A 149 3.92 -7.39 -5.42
C GLU A 149 5.28 -7.76 -4.79
N GLU A 150 6.39 -7.21 -5.25
CA GLU A 150 7.72 -7.38 -4.63
C GLU A 150 7.75 -6.87 -3.19
N ASN A 151 6.93 -5.87 -2.86
CA ASN A 151 6.75 -5.37 -1.50
C ASN A 151 5.62 -6.08 -0.74
N HIS A 152 5.16 -7.24 -1.20
CA HIS A 152 4.16 -8.09 -0.52
C HIS A 152 2.79 -7.46 -0.31
N VAL A 153 2.40 -6.49 -1.13
CA VAL A 153 1.05 -5.92 -1.15
C VAL A 153 0.14 -6.80 -2.00
N ASN A 154 -1.04 -7.12 -1.48
CA ASN A 154 -2.04 -7.84 -2.24
C ASN A 154 -2.65 -6.93 -3.33
N THR A 155 -2.50 -7.34 -4.59
CA THR A 155 -2.90 -6.59 -5.78
C THR A 155 -4.26 -7.00 -6.37
N LEU A 156 -5.00 -7.90 -5.71
CA LEU A 156 -6.29 -8.41 -6.22
C LEU A 156 -7.36 -7.32 -6.35
N GLY A 157 -7.22 -6.22 -5.62
CA GLY A 157 -8.09 -5.05 -5.73
C GLY A 157 -7.65 -4.03 -6.79
N ILE A 158 -6.56 -4.27 -7.51
CA ILE A 158 -6.10 -3.37 -8.57
C ILE A 158 -6.81 -3.71 -9.88
N LEU A 159 -7.63 -2.79 -10.34
CA LEU A 159 -8.40 -2.90 -11.58
C LEU A 159 -7.61 -2.34 -12.77
N ARG A 160 -7.98 -2.77 -13.98
CA ARG A 160 -7.43 -2.24 -15.23
C ARG A 160 -8.51 -1.53 -16.03
N ASP A 161 -8.23 -0.30 -16.43
CA ASP A 161 -9.04 0.43 -17.39
C ASP A 161 -8.49 0.22 -18.81
N PRO A 162 -9.27 -0.33 -19.74
CA PRO A 162 -8.79 -0.55 -21.11
C PRO A 162 -8.74 0.74 -21.97
N GLN A 163 -9.32 1.85 -21.51
CA GLN A 163 -9.45 3.09 -22.25
C GLN A 163 -8.62 4.24 -21.68
N ALA A 164 -8.21 4.14 -20.41
CA ALA A 164 -7.37 5.13 -19.76
C ALA A 164 -5.93 4.63 -19.64
N GLU A 165 -4.97 5.53 -19.59
CA GLU A 165 -3.59 5.22 -19.21
C GLU A 165 -3.43 5.22 -17.69
N THR A 166 -2.37 4.56 -17.20
CA THR A 166 -1.98 4.60 -15.79
C THR A 166 -1.70 6.04 -15.36
N GLY A 167 -2.16 6.42 -14.16
CA GLY A 167 -1.90 7.75 -13.61
C GLY A 167 -0.40 8.08 -13.58
N LYS A 168 -0.04 9.35 -13.80
CA LYS A 168 1.35 9.82 -13.83
C LYS A 168 1.51 11.09 -13.02
N ALA A 169 2.62 11.20 -12.30
CA ALA A 169 3.09 12.43 -11.72
C ALA A 169 4.38 12.86 -12.42
N TYR A 170 4.37 13.98 -13.11
CA TYR A 170 5.55 14.59 -13.68
C TYR A 170 6.15 15.58 -12.67
N ILE A 171 7.30 15.22 -12.13
CA ILE A 171 7.96 15.95 -11.05
C ILE A 171 9.20 16.63 -11.64
N HIS A 172 9.16 17.95 -11.74
CA HIS A 172 10.33 18.73 -12.09
C HIS A 172 11.08 19.09 -10.81
N LEU A 173 12.24 18.51 -10.61
CA LEU A 173 13.09 18.74 -9.46
C LEU A 173 14.24 19.65 -9.84
N GLN A 174 14.35 20.82 -9.19
CA GLN A 174 15.42 21.79 -9.41
C GLN A 174 16.65 21.47 -8.56
N ASP A 175 17.82 21.94 -8.99
CA ASP A 175 19.09 21.75 -8.28
C ASP A 175 19.07 22.35 -6.85
N ASN A 176 18.20 23.35 -6.60
CA ASN A 176 17.99 23.95 -5.28
C ASN A 176 17.07 23.11 -4.36
N GLY A 177 16.53 21.99 -4.85
CA GLY A 177 15.62 21.10 -4.12
C GLY A 177 14.14 21.50 -4.22
N GLU A 178 13.79 22.59 -4.91
CA GLU A 178 12.38 22.93 -5.18
C GLU A 178 11.80 22.02 -6.26
N SER A 179 10.53 21.68 -6.14
CA SER A 179 9.85 20.83 -7.12
C SER A 179 8.50 21.40 -7.53
N THR A 180 8.13 21.11 -8.77
CA THR A 180 6.79 21.36 -9.30
C THR A 180 6.23 20.05 -9.83
N ILE A 181 4.98 19.75 -9.49
CA ILE A 181 4.34 18.48 -9.83
C ILE A 181 3.13 18.75 -10.72
N THR A 182 3.07 18.04 -11.84
CA THR A 182 1.88 17.98 -12.70
C THR A 182 1.36 16.56 -12.68
N ILE A 183 0.08 16.38 -12.34
CA ILE A 183 -0.55 15.07 -12.25
C ILE A 183 -1.45 14.85 -13.46
N LEU A 184 -1.29 13.71 -14.12
CA LEU A 184 -2.21 13.10 -15.05
C LEU A 184 -2.95 12.00 -14.29
N ASN A 185 -4.22 12.23 -13.95
CA ASN A 185 -5.00 11.28 -13.13
C ASN A 185 -5.16 9.90 -13.79
N GLY A 186 -5.32 9.87 -15.11
CA GLY A 186 -5.46 8.62 -15.85
C GLY A 186 -6.57 7.72 -15.30
N ALA A 187 -6.29 6.44 -15.17
CA ALA A 187 -7.25 5.44 -14.67
C ALA A 187 -7.71 5.70 -13.23
N ASN A 188 -6.97 6.45 -12.41
CA ASN A 188 -7.43 6.80 -11.07
C ASN A 188 -8.77 7.53 -11.09
N GLU A 189 -9.01 8.38 -12.10
CA GLU A 189 -10.22 9.18 -12.23
C GLU A 189 -11.44 8.38 -12.68
N THR A 190 -11.24 7.15 -13.13
CA THR A 190 -12.32 6.27 -13.59
C THR A 190 -12.75 5.22 -12.56
N LEU A 191 -12.13 5.22 -11.37
CA LEU A 191 -12.53 4.33 -10.27
C LEU A 191 -13.92 4.70 -9.77
N CYS A 192 -14.85 3.74 -9.74
CA CYS A 192 -16.24 4.00 -9.39
C CYS A 192 -16.71 3.21 -8.14
N PRO A 193 -17.83 3.63 -7.50
CA PRO A 193 -18.38 2.96 -6.32
C PRO A 193 -18.64 1.46 -6.51
N GLU A 194 -19.15 1.06 -7.66
CA GLU A 194 -19.47 -0.33 -7.97
C GLU A 194 -18.23 -1.22 -7.94
N GLU A 195 -17.11 -0.70 -8.43
CA GLU A 195 -15.82 -1.37 -8.43
C GLU A 195 -15.27 -1.56 -7.00
N ILE A 196 -15.49 -0.58 -6.11
CA ILE A 196 -15.15 -0.73 -4.68
C ILE A 196 -15.99 -1.83 -4.04
N LEU A 197 -17.30 -1.84 -4.29
CA LEU A 197 -18.23 -2.80 -3.70
C LEU A 197 -17.96 -4.24 -4.15
N MET A 198 -17.43 -4.45 -5.35
CA MET A 198 -16.99 -5.78 -5.83
C MET A 198 -15.88 -6.37 -4.98
N HIS A 199 -15.11 -5.55 -4.26
CA HIS A 199 -14.00 -5.97 -3.40
C HIS A 199 -14.35 -5.99 -1.91
N LYS A 200 -15.64 -6.13 -1.56
CA LYS A 200 -16.12 -6.21 -0.16
C LYS A 200 -15.37 -7.26 0.68
N ASP A 201 -14.97 -8.36 0.07
CA ASP A 201 -14.23 -9.42 0.76
C ASP A 201 -12.88 -8.96 1.31
N LEU A 202 -12.25 -7.93 0.71
CA LEU A 202 -10.99 -7.35 1.19
C LEU A 202 -11.15 -6.59 2.52
N PHE A 203 -12.38 -6.21 2.89
CA PHE A 203 -12.68 -5.55 4.16
C PHE A 203 -12.93 -6.54 5.30
N GLN A 204 -13.02 -7.84 5.01
CA GLN A 204 -13.17 -8.85 6.05
C GLN A 204 -11.86 -9.00 6.84
N ASN A 205 -11.96 -9.13 8.17
CA ASN A 205 -10.82 -9.24 9.08
C ASN A 205 -9.81 -8.07 8.94
N THR A 206 -10.32 -6.88 8.60
CA THR A 206 -9.54 -5.65 8.40
C THR A 206 -9.71 -4.74 9.61
N SER A 207 -8.62 -4.14 10.10
CA SER A 207 -8.64 -3.16 11.19
C SER A 207 -8.88 -1.75 10.70
N TYR A 208 -8.15 -1.36 9.67
CA TYR A 208 -8.15 -0.01 9.13
C TYR A 208 -8.28 0.00 7.61
N CYS A 209 -9.04 0.98 7.12
CA CYS A 209 -9.11 1.36 5.72
C CYS A 209 -8.44 2.73 5.55
N LEU A 210 -7.37 2.79 4.75
CA LEU A 210 -6.68 4.04 4.40
C LEU A 210 -7.29 4.61 3.13
N LEU A 211 -7.66 5.88 3.17
CA LEU A 211 -8.34 6.60 2.11
C LEU A 211 -7.55 7.86 1.72
N GLN A 212 -7.52 8.17 0.42
CA GLN A 212 -6.97 9.43 -0.08
C GLN A 212 -7.91 9.99 -1.17
N THR A 213 -7.87 11.31 -1.37
CA THR A 213 -8.80 12.01 -2.26
C THR A 213 -8.20 12.30 -3.65
N GLU A 214 -7.20 11.52 -4.10
CA GLU A 214 -6.69 11.56 -5.48
C GLU A 214 -7.43 10.60 -6.43
N ILE A 215 -8.56 10.07 -5.99
CA ILE A 215 -9.53 9.28 -6.74
C ILE A 215 -10.91 9.99 -6.64
N PRO A 216 -11.90 9.62 -7.45
CA PRO A 216 -13.22 10.26 -7.39
C PRO A 216 -13.83 10.22 -5.99
N GLU A 217 -14.42 11.34 -5.59
CA GLU A 217 -14.99 11.51 -4.24
C GLU A 217 -16.08 10.47 -3.92
N ASN A 218 -16.92 10.13 -4.90
CA ASN A 218 -17.93 9.09 -4.76
C ASN A 218 -17.32 7.68 -4.51
N ALA A 219 -16.14 7.39 -5.05
CA ALA A 219 -15.43 6.16 -4.76
C ALA A 219 -14.84 6.16 -3.33
N VAL A 220 -14.29 7.31 -2.88
CA VAL A 220 -13.84 7.49 -1.49
C VAL A 220 -15.01 7.32 -0.51
N GLU A 221 -16.15 7.95 -0.81
CA GLU A 221 -17.37 7.86 0.02
C GLU A 221 -17.90 6.42 0.08
N ALA A 222 -17.93 5.71 -1.05
CA ALA A 222 -18.32 4.30 -1.10
C ALA A 222 -17.38 3.41 -0.27
N ALA A 223 -16.08 3.64 -0.34
CA ALA A 223 -15.10 2.90 0.45
C ALA A 223 -15.23 3.17 1.96
N ALA A 224 -15.44 4.44 2.34
CA ALA A 224 -15.65 4.82 3.74
C ALA A 224 -16.94 4.22 4.31
N HIS A 225 -18.03 4.23 3.54
CA HIS A 225 -19.30 3.61 3.91
C HIS A 225 -19.15 2.09 4.05
N LEU A 226 -18.52 1.43 3.08
CA LEU A 226 -18.27 -0.01 3.12
C LEU A 226 -17.39 -0.41 4.33
N ALA A 227 -16.34 0.37 4.62
CA ALA A 227 -15.52 0.17 5.81
C ALA A 227 -16.38 0.23 7.09
N HIS A 228 -17.24 1.25 7.19
CA HIS A 228 -18.16 1.40 8.33
C HIS A 228 -19.13 0.22 8.46
N GLU A 229 -19.73 -0.26 7.36
CA GLU A 229 -20.62 -1.44 7.36
C GLU A 229 -19.88 -2.72 7.82
N CYS A 230 -18.59 -2.85 7.48
CA CYS A 230 -17.75 -3.98 7.87
C CYS A 230 -17.12 -3.83 9.27
N GLY A 231 -17.38 -2.74 9.99
CA GLY A 231 -16.77 -2.46 11.30
C GLY A 231 -15.29 -2.11 11.24
N VAL A 232 -14.80 -1.69 10.07
CA VAL A 232 -13.42 -1.28 9.79
C VAL A 232 -13.26 0.21 10.07
N LYS A 233 -12.23 0.60 10.82
CA LYS A 233 -11.91 2.01 11.07
C LYS A 233 -11.27 2.67 9.85
N THR A 234 -11.52 3.96 9.67
CA THR A 234 -11.04 4.70 8.50
C THR A 234 -10.00 5.75 8.88
N ILE A 235 -8.97 5.89 8.04
CA ILE A 235 -8.00 6.99 8.11
C ILE A 235 -8.02 7.71 6.76
N LEU A 236 -8.38 9.01 6.75
CA LEU A 236 -8.49 9.79 5.52
C LEU A 236 -7.40 10.86 5.42
N LYS A 237 -6.67 10.86 4.30
CA LYS A 237 -5.75 11.92 3.85
C LYS A 237 -6.44 12.78 2.79
N PRO A 238 -6.77 14.06 3.06
CA PRO A 238 -7.49 14.92 2.12
C PRO A 238 -6.55 15.62 1.13
N ALA A 239 -5.83 14.88 0.30
CA ALA A 239 -4.75 15.42 -0.54
C ALA A 239 -5.17 16.55 -1.50
N VAL A 240 -6.33 16.41 -2.17
CA VAL A 240 -6.85 17.38 -3.16
C VAL A 240 -8.27 17.88 -2.82
N MET A 241 -8.75 17.57 -1.64
CA MET A 241 -10.08 17.97 -1.19
C MET A 241 -10.17 19.47 -1.08
N LYS A 242 -11.25 20.06 -1.61
CA LYS A 242 -11.47 21.51 -1.59
C LYS A 242 -12.50 21.95 -0.56
N GLN A 243 -13.37 21.03 -0.15
CA GLN A 243 -14.43 21.28 0.85
C GLN A 243 -14.74 20.01 1.64
N LEU A 244 -15.27 20.18 2.83
CA LEU A 244 -15.68 19.07 3.70
C LEU A 244 -17.12 18.67 3.39
N HIS A 245 -17.34 17.40 3.05
CA HIS A 245 -18.66 16.84 2.86
C HIS A 245 -19.06 16.01 4.08
N THR A 246 -20.12 16.43 4.78
CA THR A 246 -20.60 15.72 5.98
C THR A 246 -21.01 14.28 5.67
N SER A 247 -21.45 13.99 4.44
CA SER A 247 -21.76 12.64 3.97
C SER A 247 -20.56 11.69 4.07
N LEU A 248 -19.35 12.19 3.79
CA LEU A 248 -18.11 11.45 3.94
C LEU A 248 -17.57 11.51 5.37
N MET A 249 -17.50 12.70 5.96
CA MET A 249 -16.79 12.93 7.23
C MET A 249 -17.37 12.14 8.40
N LYS A 250 -18.66 11.84 8.42
CA LYS A 250 -19.30 11.00 9.45
C LYS A 250 -18.81 9.55 9.49
N TYR A 251 -18.16 9.08 8.42
CA TYR A 251 -17.57 7.74 8.33
C TYR A 251 -16.06 7.74 8.57
N ILE A 252 -15.48 8.91 8.92
CA ILE A 252 -14.03 9.03 9.12
C ILE A 252 -13.69 8.95 10.60
N ASP A 253 -12.93 7.91 10.97
CA ASP A 253 -12.43 7.74 12.33
C ASP A 253 -11.24 8.65 12.61
N ILE A 254 -10.27 8.73 11.69
CA ILE A 254 -9.09 9.59 11.86
C ILE A 254 -8.90 10.43 10.59
N PHE A 255 -8.99 11.73 10.73
CA PHE A 255 -8.75 12.69 9.64
C PHE A 255 -7.34 13.28 9.73
N VAL A 256 -6.53 13.15 8.67
CA VAL A 256 -5.10 13.47 8.70
C VAL A 256 -4.73 14.52 7.63
N PRO A 257 -5.14 15.78 7.78
CA PRO A 257 -4.67 16.87 6.92
C PRO A 257 -3.26 17.32 7.29
N ASN A 258 -2.53 17.91 6.33
CA ASN A 258 -1.40 18.75 6.66
C ASN A 258 -1.87 20.20 6.95
N LYS A 259 -0.94 21.07 7.41
CA LYS A 259 -1.24 22.46 7.74
C LYS A 259 -1.92 23.18 6.57
N THR A 260 -1.39 23.09 5.36
CA THR A 260 -1.93 23.77 4.18
C THR A 260 -3.33 23.26 3.81
N GLU A 261 -3.55 21.96 3.89
CA GLU A 261 -4.88 21.35 3.65
C GLU A 261 -5.86 21.80 4.74
N ALA A 262 -5.42 21.86 6.00
CA ALA A 262 -6.26 22.35 7.09
C ALA A 262 -6.62 23.84 6.94
N GLU A 263 -5.69 24.66 6.49
CA GLU A 263 -5.94 26.09 6.18
C GLU A 263 -6.93 26.25 5.01
N LEU A 264 -6.82 25.41 3.98
CA LEU A 264 -7.74 25.44 2.84
C LEU A 264 -9.15 24.99 3.20
N LEU A 265 -9.27 23.93 4.02
CA LEU A 265 -10.55 23.32 4.36
C LEU A 265 -11.30 24.06 5.47
N CYS A 266 -10.58 24.77 6.33
CA CYS A 266 -11.15 25.56 7.41
C CYS A 266 -10.48 26.97 7.44
N PRO A 267 -10.81 27.85 6.47
CA PRO A 267 -10.19 29.17 6.36
C PRO A 267 -10.65 30.15 7.45
N GLU A 268 -11.81 29.91 8.06
CA GLU A 268 -12.37 30.79 9.10
C GLU A 268 -11.67 30.60 10.46
N GLU A 269 -11.14 29.42 10.73
CA GLU A 269 -10.40 29.11 11.96
C GLU A 269 -8.95 29.60 11.85
N THR A 270 -8.43 30.22 12.93
CA THR A 270 -7.10 30.84 12.91
C THR A 270 -6.01 29.90 13.47
N THR A 271 -6.33 29.16 14.51
CA THR A 271 -5.36 28.27 15.17
C THR A 271 -5.51 26.80 14.69
N ILE A 272 -4.48 26.00 14.93
CA ILE A 272 -4.49 24.57 14.61
C ILE A 272 -5.55 23.85 15.46
N GLU A 273 -5.68 24.26 16.72
CA GLU A 273 -6.66 23.71 17.67
C GLU A 273 -8.10 23.97 17.18
N GLU A 274 -8.38 25.22 16.78
CA GLU A 274 -9.70 25.60 16.24
C GLU A 274 -10.06 24.81 14.97
N LYS A 275 -9.08 24.62 14.07
CA LYS A 275 -9.25 23.80 12.88
C LYS A 275 -9.55 22.35 13.23
N ALA A 276 -8.82 21.77 14.18
CA ALA A 276 -9.08 20.41 14.64
C ALA A 276 -10.49 20.26 15.23
N GLU A 277 -10.94 21.24 16.03
CA GLU A 277 -12.31 21.27 16.56
C GLU A 277 -13.35 21.37 15.43
N ALA A 278 -13.07 22.16 14.38
CA ALA A 278 -13.96 22.28 13.23
C ALA A 278 -14.09 20.92 12.51
N PHE A 279 -13.00 20.19 12.29
CA PHE A 279 -13.07 18.85 11.67
C PHE A 279 -13.85 17.84 12.51
N ILE A 280 -13.74 17.91 13.85
CA ILE A 280 -14.57 17.09 14.75
C ILE A 280 -16.06 17.47 14.58
N ARG A 281 -16.39 18.78 14.56
CA ARG A 281 -17.77 19.24 14.32
C ARG A 281 -18.34 18.80 12.96
N HIS A 282 -17.48 18.63 11.95
CA HIS A 282 -17.87 18.10 10.63
C HIS A 282 -18.04 16.58 10.58
N GLY A 283 -17.69 15.86 11.66
CA GLY A 283 -18.01 14.44 11.79
C GLY A 283 -16.81 13.50 12.00
N ALA A 284 -15.57 13.96 11.87
CA ALA A 284 -14.40 13.15 12.19
C ALA A 284 -14.38 12.79 13.69
N LYS A 285 -13.98 11.54 14.05
CA LYS A 285 -13.87 11.13 15.46
C LYS A 285 -12.57 11.60 16.10
N SER A 286 -11.49 11.60 15.32
CA SER A 286 -10.15 12.06 15.72
C SER A 286 -9.52 12.82 14.58
N VAL A 287 -8.63 13.75 14.90
CA VAL A 287 -7.92 14.61 13.93
C VAL A 287 -6.43 14.62 14.25
N ILE A 288 -5.59 14.44 13.23
CA ILE A 288 -4.14 14.62 13.32
C ILE A 288 -3.72 15.62 12.25
N ILE A 289 -3.37 16.85 12.63
CA ILE A 289 -2.86 17.85 11.69
C ILE A 289 -1.34 17.77 11.66
N THR A 290 -0.77 17.35 10.52
CA THR A 290 0.69 17.31 10.36
C THR A 290 1.25 18.68 10.03
N LEU A 291 2.33 19.06 10.73
CA LEU A 291 2.94 20.40 10.70
C LEU A 291 4.35 20.38 10.11
N GLY A 292 4.69 19.35 9.33
CA GLY A 292 6.01 19.17 8.73
C GLY A 292 7.11 19.06 9.79
N HIS A 293 8.11 19.91 9.72
CA HIS A 293 9.26 19.92 10.66
C HIS A 293 8.90 20.28 12.10
N LEU A 294 7.66 20.72 12.37
CA LEU A 294 7.16 20.99 13.73
C LEU A 294 6.49 19.77 14.37
N GLY A 295 6.23 18.71 13.61
CA GLY A 295 5.56 17.50 14.10
C GLY A 295 4.09 17.46 13.75
N CYS A 296 3.23 17.16 14.70
CA CYS A 296 1.78 17.13 14.49
C CYS A 296 1.00 17.58 15.73
N TYR A 297 -0.24 18.00 15.51
CA TYR A 297 -1.24 18.22 16.55
C TYR A 297 -2.28 17.11 16.47
N ILE A 298 -2.65 16.55 17.61
CA ILE A 298 -3.66 15.50 17.74
C ILE A 298 -4.83 16.02 18.56
N LYS A 299 -6.04 15.77 18.07
CA LYS A 299 -7.30 15.91 18.81
C LYS A 299 -8.04 14.58 18.77
N ASP A 300 -8.01 13.88 19.89
CA ASP A 300 -8.61 12.54 20.04
C ASP A 300 -9.27 12.46 21.44
N PRO A 301 -10.32 11.64 21.63
CA PRO A 301 -10.93 11.46 22.94
C PRO A 301 -9.98 11.05 24.07
N THR A 302 -8.88 10.36 23.73
CA THR A 302 -7.89 9.85 24.69
C THR A 302 -6.66 10.75 24.83
N PHE A 303 -6.34 11.55 23.81
CA PHE A 303 -5.17 12.42 23.80
C PHE A 303 -5.42 13.70 23.01
N THR A 304 -5.03 14.84 23.58
CA THR A 304 -5.04 16.14 22.89
C THR A 304 -3.74 16.86 23.15
N GLY A 305 -3.00 17.22 22.08
CA GLY A 305 -1.74 17.94 22.22
C GLY A 305 -0.84 17.88 21.00
N TYR A 306 0.32 18.50 21.13
CA TYR A 306 1.37 18.51 20.10
C TYR A 306 2.37 17.39 20.33
N LEU A 307 2.78 16.73 19.25
CA LEU A 307 3.93 15.84 19.23
C LEU A 307 5.03 16.46 18.37
N PRO A 308 6.27 16.56 18.87
CA PRO A 308 7.37 17.17 18.12
C PRO A 308 7.78 16.27 16.94
N ALA A 309 8.33 16.89 15.88
CA ALA A 309 8.95 16.16 14.80
C ALA A 309 10.27 15.48 15.24
N VAL A 310 10.64 14.44 14.50
CA VAL A 310 12.00 13.89 14.55
C VAL A 310 12.81 14.56 13.45
N HIS A 311 14.00 15.04 13.78
CA HIS A 311 14.82 15.80 12.84
C HIS A 311 15.93 14.95 12.25
N PHE A 312 15.86 14.75 10.93
CA PHE A 312 16.94 14.25 10.10
C PHE A 312 17.29 15.26 9.01
N SER A 313 18.48 15.13 8.42
CA SER A 313 18.84 15.93 7.26
C SER A 313 17.89 15.58 6.10
N THR A 314 17.16 16.56 5.61
CA THR A 314 16.17 16.38 4.55
C THR A 314 16.87 16.30 3.20
N ILE A 315 16.57 15.26 2.43
CA ILE A 315 16.99 15.05 1.05
C ILE A 315 15.79 15.22 0.11
N ASP A 316 14.65 14.57 0.44
CA ASP A 316 13.45 14.58 -0.39
C ASP A 316 12.22 14.50 0.54
N THR A 317 11.30 15.45 0.45
CA THR A 317 10.10 15.47 1.30
C THR A 317 8.93 14.68 0.72
N THR A 318 9.08 14.16 -0.51
CA THR A 318 8.04 13.39 -1.19
C THR A 318 7.73 12.10 -0.43
N GLY A 319 6.46 11.79 -0.24
CA GLY A 319 6.04 10.55 0.44
C GLY A 319 6.11 10.56 1.97
N ALA A 320 6.59 11.65 2.62
CA ALA A 320 6.65 11.73 4.08
C ALA A 320 5.28 11.52 4.75
N ALA A 321 4.22 12.08 4.18
CA ALA A 321 2.86 11.90 4.68
C ALA A 321 2.38 10.44 4.48
N ASP A 322 2.78 9.78 3.41
CA ASP A 322 2.42 8.38 3.15
C ASP A 322 3.14 7.43 4.12
N ALA A 323 4.43 7.69 4.40
CA ALA A 323 5.18 7.00 5.44
C ALA A 323 4.55 7.19 6.83
N PHE A 324 4.12 8.42 7.15
CA PHE A 324 3.42 8.74 8.39
C PHE A 324 2.12 7.94 8.53
N ILE A 325 1.25 7.99 7.52
CA ILE A 325 -0.06 7.33 7.56
C ILE A 325 0.08 5.81 7.58
N GLY A 326 1.00 5.25 6.79
CA GLY A 326 1.27 3.82 6.81
C GLY A 326 1.75 3.34 8.17
N ALA A 327 2.66 4.06 8.81
CA ALA A 327 3.13 3.75 10.16
C ALA A 327 2.04 3.94 11.21
N LEU A 328 1.29 5.03 11.14
CA LEU A 328 0.15 5.27 12.04
C LEU A 328 -0.82 4.08 12.02
N ALA A 329 -1.25 3.66 10.82
CA ALA A 329 -2.18 2.55 10.67
C ALA A 329 -1.61 1.22 11.17
N ALA A 330 -0.33 0.94 10.88
CA ALA A 330 0.36 -0.27 11.31
C ALA A 330 0.37 -0.39 12.84
N TYR A 331 0.83 0.64 13.53
CA TYR A 331 0.94 0.60 15.00
C TYR A 331 -0.41 0.72 15.72
N LEU A 332 -1.39 1.42 15.14
CA LEU A 332 -2.77 1.37 15.64
C LEU A 332 -3.38 -0.05 15.51
N THR A 333 -3.04 -0.77 14.44
CA THR A 333 -3.46 -2.18 14.24
C THR A 333 -2.82 -3.11 15.28
N ASP A 334 -1.60 -2.82 15.71
CA ASP A 334 -0.92 -3.52 16.81
C ASP A 334 -1.46 -3.15 18.21
N GLY A 335 -2.43 -2.22 18.29
CA GLY A 335 -3.07 -1.82 19.55
C GLY A 335 -2.35 -0.71 20.30
N TYR A 336 -1.41 -0.02 19.68
CA TYR A 336 -0.79 1.16 20.31
C TYR A 336 -1.80 2.30 20.49
N PRO A 337 -1.72 3.06 21.60
CA PRO A 337 -2.47 4.31 21.74
C PRO A 337 -2.12 5.30 20.63
N ILE A 338 -3.06 6.18 20.28
CA ILE A 338 -2.92 7.09 19.14
C ILE A 338 -1.69 8.01 19.24
N GLU A 339 -1.35 8.49 20.44
CA GLU A 339 -0.19 9.32 20.70
C GLU A 339 1.13 8.56 20.44
N HIS A 340 1.21 7.28 20.82
CA HIS A 340 2.39 6.46 20.56
C HIS A 340 2.48 6.07 19.09
N ALA A 341 1.38 5.65 18.48
CA ALA A 341 1.34 5.34 17.05
C ALA A 341 1.71 6.56 16.19
N ALA A 342 1.20 7.75 16.52
CA ALA A 342 1.55 8.98 15.84
C ALA A 342 3.02 9.39 16.10
N ARG A 343 3.55 9.18 17.32
CA ARG A 343 4.96 9.41 17.59
C ARG A 343 5.87 8.51 16.77
N ILE A 344 5.56 7.21 16.66
CA ILE A 344 6.27 6.26 15.80
C ILE A 344 6.14 6.69 14.32
N ALA A 345 4.97 7.15 13.90
CA ALA A 345 4.76 7.67 12.55
C ALA A 345 5.63 8.89 12.22
N THR A 346 5.93 9.77 13.21
CA THR A 346 6.88 10.88 12.99
C THR A 346 8.30 10.38 12.73
N TYR A 347 8.72 9.29 13.35
CA TYR A 347 10.01 8.63 13.03
C TYR A 347 10.01 8.05 11.61
N ALA A 348 8.96 7.33 11.22
CA ALA A 348 8.85 6.77 9.87
C ALA A 348 8.91 7.87 8.79
N ALA A 349 8.20 8.98 9.00
CA ALA A 349 8.26 10.15 8.11
C ALA A 349 9.66 10.79 8.08
N ALA A 350 10.35 10.89 9.21
CA ALA A 350 11.70 11.43 9.29
C ALA A 350 12.71 10.56 8.52
N PHE A 351 12.56 9.22 8.58
CA PHE A 351 13.39 8.32 7.78
C PHE A 351 13.14 8.46 6.28
N SER A 352 11.88 8.66 5.86
CA SER A 352 11.55 8.82 4.45
C SER A 352 12.16 10.10 3.87
N VAL A 353 12.13 11.22 4.58
CA VAL A 353 12.72 12.50 4.07
C VAL A 353 14.24 12.49 4.01
N ALA A 354 14.91 11.58 4.70
CA ALA A 354 16.36 11.43 4.68
C ALA A 354 16.90 10.61 3.49
N ARG A 355 16.03 10.20 2.57
CA ARG A 355 16.39 9.38 1.40
C ARG A 355 15.70 9.91 0.15
N GLN A 356 16.26 9.61 -1.01
CA GLN A 356 15.67 9.97 -2.30
C GLN A 356 14.58 8.97 -2.73
N GLY A 357 13.50 9.49 -3.32
CA GLY A 357 12.35 8.72 -3.81
C GLY A 357 11.40 8.32 -2.70
N VAL A 358 10.23 7.76 -3.05
CA VAL A 358 9.18 7.41 -2.07
C VAL A 358 9.32 5.96 -1.60
N ILE A 359 9.00 4.98 -2.44
CA ILE A 359 9.02 3.55 -2.06
C ILE A 359 10.40 3.08 -1.56
N PRO A 360 11.54 3.46 -2.18
CA PRO A 360 12.86 3.11 -1.66
C PRO A 360 13.18 3.73 -0.30
N ALA A 361 12.61 4.91 0.00
CA ALA A 361 12.84 5.64 1.25
C ALA A 361 12.04 5.07 2.44
N LEU A 362 10.96 4.33 2.20
CA LEU A 362 10.15 3.72 3.25
C LEU A 362 10.96 2.74 4.08
N ILE A 363 10.88 2.89 5.40
CA ILE A 363 11.65 2.09 6.37
C ILE A 363 10.91 0.79 6.71
N ASP A 364 11.66 -0.27 6.96
CA ASP A 364 11.13 -1.53 7.51
C ASP A 364 10.97 -1.47 9.04
N ARG A 365 10.12 -2.36 9.58
CA ARG A 365 9.80 -2.44 11.01
C ARG A 365 11.05 -2.61 11.90
N ASN A 366 11.92 -3.54 11.54
CA ASN A 366 13.07 -3.86 12.38
C ASN A 366 14.01 -2.68 12.53
N SER A 367 14.29 -1.98 11.43
CA SER A 367 15.14 -0.78 11.41
C SER A 367 14.50 0.37 12.18
N LEU A 368 13.18 0.59 11.99
CA LEU A 368 12.43 1.63 12.69
C LEU A 368 12.42 1.40 14.20
N GLU A 369 12.02 0.22 14.64
CA GLU A 369 11.95 -0.12 16.06
C GLU A 369 13.32 -0.16 16.74
N ALA A 370 14.35 -0.65 16.05
CA ALA A 370 15.72 -0.63 16.59
C ALA A 370 16.20 0.80 16.86
N TYR A 371 15.87 1.74 15.97
CA TYR A 371 16.19 3.15 16.16
C TYR A 371 15.39 3.77 17.32
N ILE A 372 14.08 3.55 17.37
CA ILE A 372 13.22 4.10 18.44
C ILE A 372 13.60 3.52 19.80
N LYS A 373 13.90 2.22 19.91
CA LYS A 373 14.38 1.60 21.15
C LYS A 373 15.65 2.26 21.71
N LYS A 374 16.47 2.83 20.83
CA LYS A 374 17.67 3.59 21.23
C LYS A 374 17.36 5.01 21.67
N MET A 375 16.40 5.66 21.02
CA MET A 375 16.10 7.10 21.21
C MET A 375 15.00 7.35 22.23
N GLU A 376 13.92 6.59 22.18
CA GLU A 376 12.70 6.72 23.02
C GLU A 376 12.16 5.31 23.36
N PRO A 377 12.86 4.52 24.19
CA PRO A 377 12.54 3.11 24.43
C PRO A 377 11.12 2.88 24.99
N ASP A 378 10.58 3.85 25.75
CA ASP A 378 9.28 3.73 26.41
C ASP A 378 8.12 3.65 25.41
N ILE A 379 8.28 4.17 24.17
CA ILE A 379 7.24 4.15 23.15
C ILE A 379 6.99 2.72 22.64
N ILE A 380 8.02 1.91 22.51
CA ILE A 380 7.95 0.55 21.92
C ILE A 380 7.54 -0.52 22.95
N GLN A 381 7.62 -0.25 24.26
CA GLN A 381 7.29 -1.24 25.29
C GLN A 381 5.81 -1.62 25.32
N PHE A 382 4.91 -0.84 24.75
CA PHE A 382 3.47 -1.11 24.71
C PHE A 382 3.07 -2.30 23.82
N GLY A 383 3.87 -2.64 22.78
CA GLY A 383 3.58 -3.74 21.85
C GLY A 383 3.92 -5.14 22.36
N ASN A 384 4.61 -5.28 23.48
CA ASN A 384 5.04 -6.57 24.05
C ASN A 384 4.11 -7.10 25.16
N ARG A 385 2.90 -6.62 25.26
CA ARG A 385 1.88 -7.23 26.15
C ARG A 385 1.16 -8.39 25.47
N GLU A 386 1.87 -9.45 25.13
CA GLU A 386 1.36 -10.80 25.28
C GLU A 386 1.36 -11.10 26.78
N ASP A 387 0.30 -10.75 27.48
CA ASP A 387 -0.11 -11.28 28.78
C ASP A 387 -1.31 -10.46 29.25
N ILE A 388 -2.48 -10.74 28.70
CA ILE A 388 -3.73 -10.63 29.46
C ILE A 388 -4.56 -11.86 29.08
N THR A 389 -4.47 -12.83 29.95
CA THR A 389 -5.33 -14.01 30.15
C THR A 389 -6.81 -13.78 29.88
#